data_674d46e2251771b6b04e3ec86178c06a
#
_entry.id   674d46e2251771b6b04e3ec86178c06a
#
_cell.length_a   1.000
_cell.length_b   1.000
_cell.length_c   1.000
_cell.angle_alpha   90.00
_cell.angle_beta   90.00
_cell.angle_gamma   90.00
#
_symmetry.space_group_name_H-M   'P 1'
#
loop_
_entity.id
_entity.type
_entity.pdbx_description
1 polymer ?
#
loop_
_entity_poly.entity_id
_entity_poly.type
_entity_poly.pdbx_seq_one_letter_code
_entity_poly.pdbx_strand_id
1 'polypeptide(L)'
;MQHIILTHTEIEHKTKRIAYQIYETFANDSELVIAGISNSGFTFAQKIAKQLETISDIKITICEVNINKQNPSEPITTSLNSDGYANKNLVLVDDVLNSGGTLIYAIKHFLNVPLNKFK
;
A
#
# COMPACT_ATOMS: atom_id res chain seq x y z
N MET A 1 8.58 17.31 20.12
CA MET A 1 8.13 16.16 19.34
C MET A 1 9.14 15.05 19.44
N GLN A 2 8.66 13.87 19.74
CA GLN A 2 9.54 12.72 19.87
C GLN A 2 9.72 12.08 18.49
N HIS A 3 10.96 11.93 18.07
CA HIS A 3 11.28 11.24 16.85
C HIS A 3 11.60 9.80 17.16
N ILE A 4 10.89 8.89 16.53
CA ILE A 4 11.18 7.48 16.64
C ILE A 4 12.08 7.11 15.48
N ILE A 5 13.33 6.80 15.79
CA ILE A 5 14.26 6.31 14.79
C ILE A 5 14.25 4.80 14.87
N LEU A 6 13.73 4.17 13.82
CA LEU A 6 13.73 2.73 13.74
C LEU A 6 15.06 2.24 13.16
N THR A 7 15.64 1.23 13.77
CA THR A 7 16.81 0.58 13.21
C THR A 7 16.39 -0.21 11.97
N HIS A 8 17.36 -0.52 11.12
CA HIS A 8 17.13 -1.34 9.94
C HIS A 8 16.48 -2.68 10.31
N THR A 9 16.91 -3.30 11.39
CA THR A 9 16.36 -4.57 11.89
C THR A 9 14.90 -4.42 12.32
N GLU A 10 14.57 -3.32 13.01
CA GLU A 10 13.21 -3.06 13.46
C GLU A 10 12.26 -2.87 12.27
N ILE A 11 12.73 -2.15 11.23
CA ILE A 11 11.95 -1.96 10.00
C ILE A 11 11.69 -3.30 9.32
N GLU A 12 12.70 -4.17 9.25
CA GLU A 12 12.54 -5.50 8.66
C GLU A 12 11.54 -6.35 9.44
N HIS A 13 11.59 -6.32 10.78
CA HIS A 13 10.64 -7.06 11.62
C HIS A 13 9.20 -6.58 11.42
N LYS A 14 9.01 -5.27 11.35
CA LYS A 14 7.68 -4.70 11.11
C LYS A 14 7.17 -5.05 9.71
N THR A 15 8.05 -5.00 8.72
CA THR A 15 7.71 -5.34 7.35
C THR A 15 7.26 -6.81 7.27
N LYS A 16 7.99 -7.70 7.92
CA LYS A 16 7.60 -9.13 7.96
C LYS A 16 6.26 -9.33 8.65
N ARG A 17 6.03 -8.64 9.78
CA ARG A 17 4.78 -8.76 10.51
C ARG A 17 3.61 -8.33 9.64
N ILE A 18 3.74 -7.19 8.96
CA ILE A 18 2.71 -6.69 8.07
C ILE A 18 2.46 -7.66 6.92
N ALA A 19 3.53 -8.21 6.33
CA ALA A 19 3.42 -9.18 5.26
C ALA A 19 2.66 -10.43 5.71
N TYR A 20 2.94 -10.96 6.91
CA TYR A 20 2.21 -12.10 7.44
C TYR A 20 0.74 -11.77 7.72
N GLN A 21 0.44 -10.57 8.20
CA GLN A 21 -0.94 -10.15 8.41
C GLN A 21 -1.71 -10.06 7.09
N ILE A 22 -1.06 -9.55 6.04
CA ILE A 22 -1.65 -9.51 4.71
C ILE A 22 -1.86 -10.93 4.18
N TYR A 23 -0.89 -11.80 4.37
CA TYR A 23 -1.01 -13.19 3.96
C TYR A 23 -2.21 -13.87 4.63
N GLU A 24 -2.40 -13.67 5.94
CA GLU A 24 -3.54 -14.22 6.66
C GLU A 24 -4.86 -13.71 6.08
N THR A 25 -4.93 -12.44 5.73
CA THR A 25 -6.16 -11.84 5.18
C THR A 25 -6.47 -12.36 3.78
N PHE A 26 -5.45 -12.55 2.95
CA PHE A 26 -5.60 -12.86 1.54
C PHE A 26 -5.08 -14.25 1.17
N ALA A 27 -4.96 -15.16 2.14
CA ALA A 27 -4.37 -16.49 1.92
C ALA A 27 -5.08 -17.31 0.85
N ASN A 28 -6.38 -17.10 0.67
CA ASN A 28 -7.19 -17.84 -0.30
C ASN A 28 -7.31 -17.11 -1.63
N ASP A 29 -6.68 -15.96 -1.78
CA ASP A 29 -6.75 -15.14 -2.98
C ASP A 29 -5.49 -15.37 -3.83
N SER A 30 -5.64 -15.33 -5.15
CA SER A 30 -4.53 -15.57 -6.08
C SER A 30 -3.83 -14.31 -6.52
N GLU A 31 -4.48 -13.15 -6.36
CA GLU A 31 -3.96 -11.86 -6.80
C GLU A 31 -4.13 -10.80 -5.74
N LEU A 32 -3.20 -9.85 -5.71
CA LEU A 32 -3.24 -8.72 -4.78
C LEU A 32 -2.54 -7.53 -5.41
N VAL A 33 -3.15 -6.36 -5.32
CA VAL A 33 -2.52 -5.09 -5.68
C VAL A 33 -2.07 -4.41 -4.40
N ILE A 34 -0.79 -4.04 -4.32
CA ILE A 34 -0.27 -3.26 -3.20
C ILE A 34 0.04 -1.86 -3.73
N ALA A 35 -0.72 -0.88 -3.27
CA ALA A 35 -0.58 0.50 -3.66
C ALA A 35 0.13 1.28 -2.57
N GLY A 36 1.21 1.97 -2.93
CA GLY A 36 1.96 2.80 -1.99
C GLY A 36 1.92 4.25 -2.39
N ILE A 37 1.66 5.12 -1.41
CA ILE A 37 1.66 6.56 -1.64
C ILE A 37 3.10 7.05 -1.70
N SER A 38 3.46 7.73 -2.80
CA SER A 38 4.81 8.22 -3.03
C SER A 38 5.22 9.23 -1.95
N ASN A 39 6.49 9.27 -1.55
CA ASN A 39 7.60 8.43 -2.03
C ASN A 39 7.88 7.30 -1.05
N SER A 40 7.78 7.58 0.26
CA SER A 40 8.10 6.64 1.34
C SER A 40 7.12 5.48 1.41
N GLY A 41 5.83 5.74 1.21
CA GLY A 41 4.81 4.70 1.22
C GLY A 41 5.02 3.70 0.10
N PHE A 42 5.41 4.16 -1.10
CA PHE A 42 5.71 3.28 -2.22
C PHE A 42 6.94 2.42 -1.94
N THR A 43 8.00 3.01 -1.37
CA THR A 43 9.18 2.24 -0.99
C THR A 43 8.85 1.16 0.03
N PHE A 44 8.01 1.51 1.00
CA PHE A 44 7.56 0.55 2.01
C PHE A 44 6.69 -0.55 1.39
N ALA A 45 5.81 -0.17 0.46
CA ALA A 45 4.97 -1.14 -0.26
C ALA A 45 5.82 -2.16 -1.03
N GLN A 46 6.91 -1.71 -1.66
CA GLN A 46 7.84 -2.60 -2.36
C GLN A 46 8.50 -3.60 -1.39
N LYS A 47 8.86 -3.15 -0.21
CA LYS A 47 9.46 -4.04 0.81
C LYS A 47 8.46 -5.08 1.31
N ILE A 48 7.21 -4.67 1.51
CA ILE A 48 6.13 -5.58 1.91
C ILE A 48 5.90 -6.62 0.81
N ALA A 49 5.83 -6.17 -0.44
CA ALA A 49 5.62 -7.07 -1.57
C ALA A 49 6.73 -8.12 -1.67
N LYS A 50 7.98 -7.70 -1.49
CA LYS A 50 9.12 -8.60 -1.53
C LYS A 50 9.02 -9.68 -0.44
N GLN A 51 8.63 -9.30 0.77
CA GLN A 51 8.44 -10.27 1.86
C GLN A 51 7.28 -11.23 1.56
N LEU A 52 6.17 -10.71 1.01
CA LEU A 52 5.04 -11.55 0.63
C LEU A 52 5.42 -12.59 -0.42
N GLU A 53 6.25 -12.21 -1.38
CA GLU A 53 6.71 -13.14 -2.41
C GLU A 53 7.50 -14.31 -1.81
N THR A 54 8.17 -14.12 -0.68
CA THR A 54 8.93 -15.18 -0.03
C THR A 54 8.06 -16.12 0.81
N ILE A 55 6.90 -15.66 1.26
CA ILE A 55 6.04 -16.44 2.17
C ILE A 55 4.74 -16.93 1.52
N SER A 56 4.47 -16.53 0.28
CA SER A 56 3.21 -16.88 -0.40
C SER A 56 3.41 -16.99 -1.90
N ASP A 57 2.44 -17.63 -2.56
CA ASP A 57 2.37 -17.72 -4.01
C ASP A 57 1.40 -16.68 -4.62
N ILE A 58 0.94 -15.73 -3.82
CA ILE A 58 0.03 -14.69 -4.29
C ILE A 58 0.73 -13.85 -5.35
N LYS A 59 0.06 -13.64 -6.47
CA LYS A 59 0.56 -12.75 -7.51
C LYS A 59 0.37 -11.31 -7.09
N ILE A 60 1.47 -10.56 -6.92
CA ILE A 60 1.45 -9.20 -6.41
C ILE A 60 1.75 -8.23 -7.53
N THR A 61 0.91 -7.21 -7.65
CA THR A 61 1.12 -6.09 -8.57
C THR A 61 1.32 -4.84 -7.73
N ILE A 62 2.39 -4.09 -8.01
CA ILE A 62 2.71 -2.85 -7.30
C ILE A 62 2.08 -1.68 -8.03
N CYS A 63 1.49 -0.76 -7.27
CA CYS A 63 0.92 0.47 -7.78
C CYS A 63 1.49 1.65 -7.01
N GLU A 64 2.00 2.65 -7.71
CA GLU A 64 2.43 3.89 -7.10
C GLU A 64 1.31 4.92 -7.16
N VAL A 65 1.05 5.58 -6.03
CA VAL A 65 0.03 6.61 -5.92
C VAL A 65 0.74 7.95 -5.78
N ASN A 66 0.50 8.86 -6.71
CA ASN A 66 1.09 10.19 -6.69
C ASN A 66 0.06 11.20 -6.19
N ILE A 67 0.34 11.78 -5.03
CA ILE A 67 -0.49 12.81 -4.41
C ILE A 67 0.38 14.03 -4.15
N ASN A 68 -0.18 15.21 -4.45
CA ASN A 68 0.47 16.45 -4.03
C ASN A 68 0.19 16.64 -2.54
N LYS A 69 1.20 16.41 -1.70
CA LYS A 69 1.05 16.48 -0.24
C LYS A 69 0.78 17.88 0.28
N GLN A 70 1.13 18.91 -0.50
CA GLN A 70 0.81 20.30 -0.16
C GLN A 70 -0.61 20.66 -0.51
N ASN A 71 -1.17 20.02 -1.53
CA ASN A 71 -2.55 20.20 -1.95
C ASN A 71 -3.17 18.84 -2.32
N PRO A 72 -3.56 18.02 -1.33
CA PRO A 72 -4.08 16.68 -1.59
C PRO A 72 -5.40 16.65 -2.36
N SER A 73 -6.08 17.78 -2.49
CA SER A 73 -7.32 17.85 -3.26
C SER A 73 -7.08 17.87 -4.78
N GLU A 74 -5.83 18.08 -5.23
CA GLU A 74 -5.52 17.97 -6.65
C GLU A 74 -5.71 16.53 -7.14
N PRO A 75 -5.94 16.33 -8.46
CA PRO A 75 -6.14 15.01 -9.01
C PRO A 75 -5.00 14.06 -8.65
N ILE A 76 -5.37 12.88 -8.19
CA ILE A 76 -4.43 11.83 -7.84
C ILE A 76 -4.15 10.98 -9.08
N THR A 77 -2.90 10.65 -9.31
CA THR A 77 -2.51 9.74 -10.38
C THR A 77 -1.93 8.46 -9.81
N THR A 78 -2.17 7.37 -10.51
CA THR A 78 -1.65 6.05 -10.13
C THR A 78 -0.90 5.44 -11.30
N SER A 79 0.10 4.60 -11.01
CA SER A 79 0.87 3.92 -12.04
C SER A 79 0.05 2.87 -12.78
N LEU A 80 -1.01 2.35 -12.15
CA LEU A 80 -1.99 1.48 -12.80
C LEU A 80 -3.23 2.29 -13.15
N ASN A 81 -3.84 1.97 -14.29
CA ASN A 81 -5.16 2.48 -14.63
C ASN A 81 -6.20 1.81 -13.74
N SER A 82 -7.40 2.40 -13.66
CA SER A 82 -8.49 1.82 -12.86
C SER A 82 -8.79 0.37 -13.25
N ASP A 83 -8.62 0.01 -14.53
CA ASP A 83 -8.79 -1.37 -14.99
C ASP A 83 -7.78 -2.32 -14.37
N GLY A 84 -6.63 -1.82 -13.94
CA GLY A 84 -5.59 -2.65 -13.35
C GLY A 84 -5.89 -3.07 -11.92
N TYR A 85 -6.78 -2.37 -11.23
CA TYR A 85 -7.13 -2.71 -9.84
C TYR A 85 -8.63 -2.87 -9.60
N ALA A 86 -9.48 -2.53 -10.55
CA ALA A 86 -10.93 -2.67 -10.38
C ALA A 86 -11.31 -4.15 -10.14
N ASN A 87 -12.19 -4.39 -9.19
CA ASN A 87 -12.65 -5.73 -8.80
C ASN A 87 -11.56 -6.64 -8.24
N LYS A 88 -10.40 -6.08 -7.88
CA LYS A 88 -9.28 -6.83 -7.30
C LYS A 88 -9.14 -6.53 -5.82
N ASN A 89 -8.34 -7.33 -5.15
CA ASN A 89 -7.94 -7.07 -3.77
C ASN A 89 -6.88 -5.99 -3.77
N LEU A 90 -6.98 -5.02 -2.88
CA LEU A 90 -6.05 -3.90 -2.82
C LEU A 90 -5.65 -3.60 -1.38
N VAL A 91 -4.36 -3.44 -1.17
CA VAL A 91 -3.81 -2.96 0.10
C VAL A 91 -3.16 -1.61 -0.17
N LEU A 92 -3.56 -0.61 0.60
CA LEU A 92 -3.02 0.74 0.50
C LEU A 92 -2.01 0.96 1.62
N VAL A 93 -0.84 1.43 1.25
CA VAL A 93 0.28 1.64 2.17
C VAL A 93 0.69 3.10 2.17
N ASP A 94 0.81 3.69 3.35
CA ASP A 94 1.30 5.06 3.51
C ASP A 94 2.42 5.11 4.54
N ASP A 95 3.18 6.20 4.52
CA ASP A 95 4.22 6.47 5.49
C ASP A 95 3.56 6.91 6.80
N VAL A 96 3.98 6.30 7.90
CA VAL A 96 3.46 6.62 9.24
C VAL A 96 3.75 8.06 9.67
N LEU A 97 4.71 8.72 9.02
CA LEU A 97 5.06 10.10 9.34
C LEU A 97 4.19 11.13 8.63
N ASN A 98 3.35 10.70 7.71
CA ASN A 98 2.45 11.60 6.99
C ASN A 98 1.18 11.85 7.78
N SER A 99 0.54 12.99 7.52
CA SER A 99 -0.75 13.28 8.11
C SER A 99 -1.84 12.39 7.51
N GLY A 100 -2.88 12.10 8.30
CA GLY A 100 -3.99 11.27 7.85
C GLY A 100 -4.78 11.85 6.68
N GLY A 101 -4.65 13.16 6.41
CA GLY A 101 -5.34 13.79 5.30
C GLY A 101 -4.98 13.21 3.94
N THR A 102 -3.70 12.94 3.72
CA THR A 102 -3.23 12.34 2.46
C THR A 102 -3.84 10.95 2.26
N LEU A 103 -3.89 10.16 3.32
CA LEU A 103 -4.46 8.81 3.26
C LEU A 103 -5.95 8.84 2.92
N ILE A 104 -6.70 9.78 3.48
CA ILE A 104 -8.14 9.92 3.21
C ILE A 104 -8.39 10.18 1.72
N TYR A 105 -7.62 11.05 1.10
CA TYR A 105 -7.77 11.33 -0.34
C TYR A 105 -7.43 10.12 -1.20
N ALA A 106 -6.41 9.35 -0.81
CA ALA A 106 -6.05 8.13 -1.52
C ALA A 106 -7.15 7.07 -1.41
N ILE A 107 -7.72 6.90 -0.22
CA ILE A 107 -8.85 5.97 -0.01
C ILE A 107 -10.00 6.36 -0.91
N LYS A 108 -10.36 7.65 -0.94
CA LYS A 108 -11.43 8.15 -1.78
C LYS A 108 -11.19 7.86 -3.26
N HIS A 109 -9.95 8.04 -3.71
CA HIS A 109 -9.58 7.77 -5.10
C HIS A 109 -9.84 6.31 -5.48
N PHE A 110 -9.41 5.37 -4.66
CA PHE A 110 -9.60 3.95 -4.95
C PHE A 110 -11.05 3.51 -4.84
N LEU A 111 -11.85 4.17 -4.02
CA LEU A 111 -13.27 3.85 -3.88
C LEU A 111 -14.13 4.31 -5.06
N ASN A 112 -13.55 4.99 -6.05
CA ASN A 112 -14.26 5.35 -7.29
C ASN A 112 -14.55 4.15 -8.18
N VAL A 113 -13.92 3.01 -7.93
CA VAL A 113 -14.17 1.76 -8.64
C VAL A 113 -14.47 0.66 -7.63
N PRO A 114 -15.22 -0.39 -8.04
CA PRO A 114 -15.46 -1.50 -7.13
C PRO A 114 -14.16 -2.29 -6.90
N LEU A 115 -13.93 -2.65 -5.64
CA LEU A 115 -12.81 -3.50 -5.23
C LEU A 115 -13.35 -4.76 -4.56
N ASN A 116 -12.63 -5.86 -4.68
CA ASN A 116 -13.05 -7.10 -4.02
C ASN A 116 -12.84 -6.99 -2.51
N LYS A 117 -11.60 -6.72 -2.10
CA LYS A 117 -11.27 -6.43 -0.71
C LYS A 117 -10.35 -5.23 -0.67
N PHE A 118 -10.57 -4.31 0.26
CA PHE A 118 -9.75 -3.11 0.42
C PHE A 118 -9.27 -3.01 1.88
N LYS A 119 -7.96 -2.87 2.03
CA LYS A 119 -7.35 -2.81 3.35
C LYS A 119 -6.26 -1.75 3.43
#